data_b5ec40361fd1586477eed34a0c605494
#
_entry.id   b5ec40361fd1586477eed34a0c605494
#
_cell.length_a   1.000
_cell.length_b   1.000
_cell.length_c   1.000
_cell.angle_alpha   90.00
_cell.angle_beta   90.00
_cell.angle_gamma   90.00
#
_symmetry.space_group_name_H-M   'P 1'
#
loop_
_entity.id
_entity.type
_entity.pdbx_description
1 polymer ?
#
loop_
_entity_poly.entity_id
_entity_poly.type
_entity_poly.pdbx_seq_one_letter_code
_entity_poly.pdbx_strand_id
1 'polypeptide(L)'
;MVNSKQLQVGNETEEIIADFFTKKGYYPLIIPKKVTGQPFDIVACKGKKEAWLVDAKHLSKTEASFSFERIEPNQLTSMMIASKFYDMNNVGFVIKWDRDESRLFLLRYEDLLVMKKNGQKSVKIELLEDFEVVLANDESNNK
;
A
#
# COMPACT_ATOMS: atom_id res chain seq x y z
N MET A 1 8.18 -21.49 9.05
CA MET A 1 6.92 -21.82 8.38
C MET A 1 5.86 -20.75 8.73
N VAL A 2 5.31 -20.10 7.72
CA VAL A 2 4.29 -19.08 7.95
C VAL A 2 3.00 -19.73 8.43
N ASN A 3 2.40 -19.19 9.48
CA ASN A 3 1.12 -19.64 10.01
C ASN A 3 0.04 -19.48 8.94
N SER A 4 -0.78 -20.51 8.72
CA SER A 4 -1.86 -20.47 7.72
C SER A 4 -2.85 -19.33 7.96
N LYS A 5 -3.09 -18.97 9.23
CA LYS A 5 -3.94 -17.81 9.60
C LYS A 5 -3.33 -16.50 9.12
N GLN A 6 -2.02 -16.32 9.25
CA GLN A 6 -1.33 -15.11 8.79
C GLN A 6 -1.36 -14.99 7.27
N LEU A 7 -1.18 -16.11 6.57
CA LEU A 7 -1.31 -16.15 5.11
C LEU A 7 -2.72 -15.78 4.67
N GLN A 8 -3.72 -16.33 5.33
CA GLN A 8 -5.12 -16.06 5.00
C GLN A 8 -5.46 -14.57 5.18
N VAL A 9 -5.05 -13.98 6.30
CA VAL A 9 -5.29 -12.55 6.56
C VAL A 9 -4.59 -11.68 5.53
N GLY A 10 -3.34 -12.01 5.17
CA GLY A 10 -2.60 -11.30 4.14
C GLY A 10 -3.30 -11.36 2.79
N ASN A 11 -3.77 -12.55 2.39
CA ASN A 11 -4.49 -12.73 1.13
C ASN A 11 -5.81 -11.98 1.12
N GLU A 12 -6.55 -12.00 2.23
CA GLU A 12 -7.80 -11.26 2.35
C GLU A 12 -7.58 -9.76 2.21
N THR A 13 -6.54 -9.23 2.81
CA THR A 13 -6.20 -7.82 2.71
C THR A 13 -5.88 -7.43 1.27
N GLU A 14 -5.08 -8.24 0.58
CA GLU A 14 -4.75 -8.01 -0.83
C GLU A 14 -6.01 -8.03 -1.70
N GLU A 15 -6.91 -8.98 -1.48
CA GLU A 15 -8.15 -9.08 -2.24
C GLU A 15 -9.06 -7.87 -2.01
N ILE A 16 -9.14 -7.39 -0.77
CA ILE A 16 -9.94 -6.20 -0.44
C ILE A 16 -9.40 -4.98 -1.15
N ILE A 17 -8.08 -4.82 -1.17
CA ILE A 17 -7.42 -3.70 -1.85
C ILE A 17 -7.63 -3.81 -3.37
N ALA A 18 -7.48 -5.01 -3.93
CA ALA A 18 -7.71 -5.24 -5.36
C ALA A 18 -9.15 -4.93 -5.75
N ASP A 19 -10.13 -5.39 -4.97
CA ASP A 19 -11.54 -5.09 -5.20
C ASP A 19 -11.81 -3.59 -5.15
N PHE A 20 -11.16 -2.90 -4.22
CA PHE A 20 -11.27 -1.46 -4.09
C PHE A 20 -10.77 -0.76 -5.35
N PHE A 21 -9.62 -1.17 -5.87
CA PHE A 21 -9.09 -0.64 -7.14
C PHE A 21 -10.07 -0.89 -8.28
N THR A 22 -10.63 -2.09 -8.36
CA THR A 22 -11.60 -2.43 -9.41
C THR A 22 -12.81 -1.50 -9.38
N LYS A 23 -13.34 -1.23 -8.19
CA LYS A 23 -14.49 -0.31 -8.03
C LYS A 23 -14.16 1.11 -8.45
N LYS A 24 -12.90 1.48 -8.43
CA LYS A 24 -12.44 2.82 -8.82
C LYS A 24 -11.97 2.88 -10.28
N GLY A 25 -12.18 1.82 -11.04
CA GLY A 25 -11.86 1.78 -12.47
C GLY A 25 -10.45 1.36 -12.80
N TYR A 26 -9.72 0.82 -11.84
CA TYR A 26 -8.37 0.29 -12.06
C TYR A 26 -8.41 -1.19 -12.38
N TYR A 27 -7.41 -1.66 -13.09
CA TYR A 27 -7.17 -3.08 -13.32
C TYR A 27 -6.07 -3.55 -12.36
N PRO A 28 -6.42 -4.29 -11.30
CA PRO A 28 -5.43 -4.72 -10.32
C PRO A 28 -4.82 -6.07 -10.72
N LEU A 29 -3.53 -6.21 -10.44
CA LEU A 29 -2.80 -7.46 -10.53
C LEU A 29 -2.20 -7.78 -9.18
N ILE A 30 -2.63 -8.88 -8.57
CA ILE A 30 -2.02 -9.38 -7.35
C ILE A 30 -0.83 -10.22 -7.77
N ILE A 31 0.36 -9.84 -7.29
CA ILE A 31 1.59 -10.51 -7.67
C ILE A 31 1.74 -11.80 -6.86
N PRO A 32 1.96 -12.96 -7.51
CA PRO A 32 2.11 -14.22 -6.81
C PRO A 32 3.31 -14.23 -5.86
N LYS A 33 3.12 -14.78 -4.67
CA LYS A 33 4.14 -14.79 -3.61
C LYS A 33 5.19 -15.89 -3.75
N LYS A 34 5.30 -16.50 -4.90
CA LYS A 34 6.25 -17.60 -5.13
C LYS A 34 7.64 -17.16 -5.53
N VAL A 35 7.83 -15.86 -5.77
CA VAL A 35 9.11 -15.33 -6.26
C VAL A 35 9.81 -14.62 -5.12
N THR A 36 11.03 -15.05 -4.81
CA THR A 36 11.88 -14.39 -3.83
C THR A 36 12.21 -12.97 -4.31
N GLY A 37 12.01 -11.98 -3.43
CA GLY A 37 12.29 -10.60 -3.80
C GLY A 37 11.17 -9.93 -4.59
N GLN A 38 9.94 -10.39 -4.42
CA GLN A 38 8.75 -9.79 -5.01
C GLN A 38 8.72 -8.28 -4.73
N PRO A 39 8.65 -7.44 -5.78
CA PRO A 39 8.73 -5.98 -5.58
C PRO A 39 7.50 -5.37 -4.94
N PHE A 40 6.31 -5.85 -5.30
CA PHE A 40 5.04 -5.30 -4.81
C PHE A 40 4.01 -6.40 -4.67
N ASP A 41 3.02 -6.17 -3.80
CA ASP A 41 1.89 -7.10 -3.65
C ASP A 41 0.85 -6.88 -4.74
N ILE A 42 0.60 -5.63 -5.10
CA ILE A 42 -0.42 -5.27 -6.09
C ILE A 42 0.11 -4.20 -7.02
N VAL A 43 -0.14 -4.40 -8.31
CA VAL A 43 0.05 -3.39 -9.34
C VAL A 43 -1.33 -3.09 -9.91
N ALA A 44 -1.76 -1.82 -9.91
CA ALA A 44 -3.07 -1.44 -10.43
C ALA A 44 -2.89 -0.38 -11.51
N CYS A 45 -3.54 -0.57 -12.65
CA CYS A 45 -3.41 0.32 -13.80
C CYS A 45 -4.76 0.89 -14.22
N LYS A 46 -4.77 2.18 -14.58
CA LYS A 46 -5.96 2.84 -15.13
C LYS A 46 -5.53 3.68 -16.34
N GLY A 47 -6.03 3.32 -17.51
CA GLY A 47 -5.63 3.96 -18.75
C GLY A 47 -4.15 3.72 -19.06
N LYS A 48 -3.54 4.63 -19.83
CA LYS A 48 -2.16 4.46 -20.28
C LYS A 48 -1.10 5.10 -19.36
N LYS A 49 -1.51 5.96 -18.44
CA LYS A 49 -0.57 6.79 -17.69
C LYS A 49 -0.65 6.65 -16.18
N GLU A 50 -1.66 5.97 -15.65
CA GLU A 50 -1.82 5.85 -14.21
C GLU A 50 -1.58 4.43 -13.75
N ALA A 51 -0.64 4.29 -12.84
CA ALA A 51 -0.36 3.02 -12.20
C ALA A 51 -0.07 3.25 -10.73
N TRP A 52 -0.51 2.31 -9.91
CA TRP A 52 -0.19 2.24 -8.49
C TRP A 52 0.63 0.99 -8.25
N LEU A 53 1.69 1.14 -7.47
CA LEU A 53 2.52 0.04 -7.00
C LEU A 53 2.45 0.04 -5.48
N VAL A 54 1.78 -0.94 -4.90
CA VAL A 54 1.52 -0.93 -3.47
C VAL A 54 1.85 -2.26 -2.81
N ASP A 55 2.33 -2.15 -1.57
CA ASP A 55 2.40 -3.28 -0.65
C ASP A 55 1.21 -3.19 0.30
N ALA A 56 0.57 -4.33 0.52
CA ALA A 56 -0.59 -4.42 1.39
C ALA A 56 -0.14 -4.70 2.82
N LYS A 57 -0.68 -3.94 3.76
CA LYS A 57 -0.44 -4.13 5.18
C LYS A 57 -1.77 -4.18 5.93
N HIS A 58 -1.78 -4.86 7.06
CA HIS A 58 -2.96 -5.02 7.88
C HIS A 58 -2.63 -4.64 9.32
N LEU A 59 -3.51 -3.87 9.94
CA LEU A 59 -3.44 -3.55 11.36
C LEU A 59 -4.71 -4.01 12.06
N SER A 60 -4.54 -4.64 13.22
CA SER A 60 -5.67 -5.04 14.04
C SER A 60 -6.33 -3.82 14.66
N LYS A 61 -7.56 -4.00 15.17
CA LYS A 61 -8.32 -2.93 15.81
C LYS A 61 -7.67 -2.38 17.07
N THR A 62 -6.75 -3.12 17.68
CA THR A 62 -6.05 -2.69 18.89
C THR A 62 -4.79 -1.87 18.62
N GLU A 63 -4.31 -1.91 17.39
CA GLU A 63 -3.14 -1.14 16.97
C GLU A 63 -3.57 0.24 16.47
N ALA A 64 -2.86 1.28 16.87
CA ALA A 64 -3.16 2.66 16.45
C ALA A 64 -2.06 3.25 15.57
N SER A 65 -0.91 2.58 15.49
CA SER A 65 0.26 3.06 14.77
C SER A 65 0.84 1.94 13.90
N PHE A 66 1.41 2.35 12.77
CA PHE A 66 2.13 1.45 11.89
C PHE A 66 3.63 1.61 12.14
N SER A 67 4.27 0.53 12.62
CA SER A 67 5.71 0.52 12.88
C SER A 67 6.48 0.31 11.58
N PHE A 68 7.53 1.10 11.37
CA PHE A 68 8.37 0.97 10.18
C PHE A 68 9.23 -0.29 10.21
N GLU A 69 9.35 -0.95 11.36
CA GLU A 69 10.00 -2.26 11.44
C GLU A 69 9.26 -3.35 10.66
N ARG A 70 7.99 -3.13 10.37
CA ARG A 70 7.19 -4.06 9.56
C ARG A 70 7.51 -3.97 8.07
N ILE A 71 8.33 -3.02 7.67
CA ILE A 71 8.71 -2.84 6.28
C ILE A 71 10.04 -3.57 6.06
N GLU A 72 10.04 -4.51 5.13
CA GLU A 72 11.25 -5.26 4.80
C GLU A 72 12.19 -4.43 3.90
N PRO A 73 13.52 -4.62 4.03
CA PRO A 73 14.48 -3.87 3.21
C PRO A 73 14.26 -4.01 1.70
N ASN A 74 13.85 -5.18 1.23
CA ASN A 74 13.58 -5.40 -0.20
C ASN A 74 12.36 -4.60 -0.67
N GLN A 75 11.38 -4.37 0.19
CA GLN A 75 10.23 -3.52 -0.14
C GLN A 75 10.66 -2.08 -0.34
N LEU A 76 11.51 -1.56 0.53
CA LEU A 76 12.05 -0.20 0.40
C LEU A 76 12.90 -0.06 -0.85
N THR A 77 13.72 -1.05 -1.15
CA THR A 77 14.58 -1.03 -2.35
C THR A 77 13.72 -1.00 -3.60
N SER A 78 12.68 -1.82 -3.67
CA SER A 78 11.78 -1.87 -4.83
C SER A 78 11.05 -0.55 -5.03
N MET A 79 10.60 0.07 -3.95
CA MET A 79 9.91 1.36 -4.01
C MET A 79 10.86 2.48 -4.43
N MET A 80 12.10 2.45 -3.95
CA MET A 80 13.13 3.40 -4.36
C MET A 80 13.38 3.30 -5.86
N ILE A 81 13.52 2.10 -6.39
CA ILE A 81 13.76 1.88 -7.81
C ILE A 81 12.58 2.41 -8.63
N ALA A 82 11.35 2.08 -8.27
CA ALA A 82 10.17 2.53 -8.99
C ALA A 82 10.07 4.06 -8.98
N SER A 83 10.26 4.67 -7.83
CA SER A 83 10.12 6.12 -7.66
C SER A 83 11.25 6.89 -8.33
N LYS A 84 12.50 6.45 -8.13
CA LYS A 84 13.67 7.21 -8.56
C LYS A 84 14.06 6.94 -10.02
N PHE A 85 14.00 5.69 -10.47
CA PHE A 85 14.46 5.32 -11.80
C PHE A 85 13.34 5.29 -12.84
N TYR A 86 12.09 5.11 -12.42
CA TYR A 86 10.95 5.04 -13.33
C TYR A 86 9.97 6.19 -13.14
N ASP A 87 10.30 7.17 -12.29
CA ASP A 87 9.49 8.37 -12.04
C ASP A 87 8.04 8.07 -11.65
N MET A 88 7.83 7.00 -10.91
CA MET A 88 6.49 6.61 -10.49
C MET A 88 6.11 7.36 -9.22
N ASN A 89 4.98 8.06 -9.26
CA ASN A 89 4.51 8.88 -8.15
C ASN A 89 3.59 8.12 -7.18
N ASN A 90 2.92 7.07 -7.68
CA ASN A 90 1.91 6.35 -6.91
C ASN A 90 2.50 5.05 -6.36
N VAL A 91 3.40 5.19 -5.42
CA VAL A 91 4.13 4.07 -4.79
C VAL A 91 3.99 4.17 -3.29
N GLY A 92 3.60 3.09 -2.63
CA GLY A 92 3.51 3.10 -1.19
C GLY A 92 2.85 1.87 -0.59
N PHE A 93 2.41 2.04 0.64
CA PHE A 93 1.74 1.01 1.42
C PHE A 93 0.27 1.35 1.55
N VAL A 94 -0.60 0.39 1.26
CA VAL A 94 -2.03 0.51 1.57
C VAL A 94 -2.28 -0.34 2.80
N ILE A 95 -2.78 0.29 3.85
CA ILE A 95 -2.96 -0.31 5.17
C ILE A 95 -4.45 -0.46 5.45
N LYS A 96 -4.89 -1.70 5.65
CA LYS A 96 -6.25 -1.98 6.10
C LYS A 96 -6.26 -1.98 7.62
N TRP A 97 -7.05 -1.09 8.20
CA TRP A 97 -7.15 -0.96 9.66
C TRP A 97 -8.50 -1.51 10.13
N ASP A 98 -8.47 -2.57 10.93
CA ASP A 98 -9.68 -3.24 11.38
C ASP A 98 -10.53 -2.42 12.34
N ARG A 99 -9.98 -1.38 12.94
CA ARG A 99 -10.72 -0.53 13.87
C ARG A 99 -11.89 0.21 13.21
N ASP A 100 -11.79 0.46 11.93
CA ASP A 100 -12.72 1.31 11.20
C ASP A 100 -13.17 0.59 9.92
N GLU A 101 -14.05 -0.36 10.08
CA GLU A 101 -14.62 -1.25 9.05
C GLU A 101 -14.20 -0.97 7.60
N SER A 102 -13.26 -1.73 7.11
CA SER A 102 -12.83 -1.70 5.70
C SER A 102 -12.18 -0.41 5.22
N ARG A 103 -11.81 0.51 6.11
CA ARG A 103 -11.10 1.72 5.68
C ARG A 103 -9.67 1.38 5.33
N LEU A 104 -9.23 1.95 4.22
CA LEU A 104 -7.89 1.80 3.71
C LEU A 104 -7.14 3.13 3.83
N PHE A 105 -5.91 3.06 4.31
CA PHE A 105 -5.06 4.24 4.50
C PHE A 105 -3.82 4.11 3.64
N LEU A 106 -3.34 5.24 3.15
CA LEU A 106 -2.17 5.29 2.28
C LEU A 106 -0.98 5.89 2.99
N LEU A 107 0.13 5.15 3.01
CA LEU A 107 1.44 5.67 3.38
C LEU A 107 2.28 5.72 2.12
N ARG A 108 2.46 6.92 1.57
CA ARG A 108 3.26 7.10 0.36
C ARG A 108 4.74 6.88 0.67
N TYR A 109 5.44 6.29 -0.28
CA TYR A 109 6.88 6.07 -0.13
C TYR A 109 7.64 7.38 0.16
N GLU A 110 7.32 8.46 -0.56
CA GLU A 110 7.96 9.75 -0.37
C GLU A 110 7.73 10.31 1.04
N ASP A 111 6.52 10.13 1.60
CA ASP A 111 6.22 10.58 2.96
C ASP A 111 6.97 9.74 3.99
N LEU A 112 7.07 8.44 3.75
CA LEU A 112 7.85 7.53 4.61
C LEU A 112 9.31 7.97 4.69
N LEU A 113 9.91 8.36 3.55
CA LEU A 113 11.29 8.83 3.55
C LEU A 113 11.48 10.07 4.41
N VAL A 114 10.56 11.02 4.33
CA VAL A 114 10.60 12.24 5.15
C VAL A 114 10.47 11.89 6.62
N MET A 115 9.53 11.02 6.98
CA MET A 115 9.33 10.58 8.37
C MET A 115 10.58 9.90 8.93
N LYS A 116 11.19 9.01 8.16
CA LYS A 116 12.40 8.31 8.60
C LYS A 116 13.58 9.27 8.75
N LYS A 117 13.71 10.24 7.85
CA LYS A 117 14.74 11.27 7.93
C LYS A 117 14.58 12.10 9.20
N ASN A 118 13.36 12.34 9.65
CA ASN A 118 13.06 13.07 10.87
C ASN A 118 13.16 12.21 12.13
N GLY A 119 13.61 10.97 12.01
CA GLY A 119 13.81 10.08 13.16
C GLY A 119 12.57 9.35 13.62
N GLN A 120 11.46 9.43 12.89
CA GLN A 120 10.25 8.69 13.23
C GLN A 120 10.46 7.20 12.99
N LYS A 121 9.89 6.38 13.87
CA LYS A 121 9.94 4.92 13.78
C LYS A 121 8.57 4.30 13.53
N SER A 122 7.53 5.11 13.58
CA SER A 122 6.15 4.70 13.35
C SER A 122 5.32 5.91 12.95
N VAL A 123 4.12 5.66 12.46
CA VAL A 123 3.15 6.71 12.14
C VAL A 123 1.78 6.29 12.65
N LYS A 124 1.06 7.25 13.24
CA LYS A 124 -0.33 7.02 13.66
C LYS A 124 -1.20 6.93 12.41
N ILE A 125 -2.05 5.90 12.36
CA ILE A 125 -2.91 5.68 11.19
C ILE A 125 -3.83 6.87 10.94
N GLU A 126 -4.30 7.52 11.99
CA GLU A 126 -5.17 8.70 11.87
C GLU A 126 -4.52 9.86 11.11
N LEU A 127 -3.19 9.88 11.02
CA LEU A 127 -2.46 10.93 10.30
C LEU A 127 -2.23 10.60 8.83
N LEU A 128 -2.57 9.40 8.40
CA LEU A 128 -2.40 8.98 7.01
C LEU A 128 -3.59 9.40 6.15
N GLU A 129 -3.37 9.50 4.85
CA GLU A 129 -4.42 9.80 3.89
C GLU A 129 -5.42 8.64 3.79
N ASP A 130 -6.70 8.97 3.70
CA ASP A 130 -7.74 8.01 3.38
C ASP A 130 -7.61 7.65 1.90
N PHE A 131 -7.40 6.37 1.61
CA PHE A 131 -7.10 5.94 0.24
C PHE A 131 -8.29 6.12 -0.70
N GLU A 132 -9.51 6.00 -0.19
CA GLU A 132 -10.71 6.27 -1.00
C GLU A 132 -10.76 7.73 -1.45
N VAL A 133 -10.40 8.66 -0.57
CA VAL A 133 -10.36 10.09 -0.89
C VAL A 133 -9.26 10.36 -1.93
N VAL A 134 -8.10 9.73 -1.78
CA VAL A 134 -6.99 9.88 -2.74
C VAL A 134 -7.43 9.45 -4.14
N LEU A 135 -8.04 8.28 -4.28
CA LEU A 135 -8.47 7.79 -5.59
C LEU A 135 -9.61 8.61 -6.17
N ALA A 136 -10.52 9.12 -5.34
CA ALA A 136 -11.60 9.99 -5.80
C ALA A 136 -11.07 11.32 -6.35
N ASN A 137 -10.04 11.90 -5.71
CA ASN A 137 -9.41 13.13 -6.18
C ASN A 137 -8.68 12.92 -7.52
N ASP A 138 -8.04 11.77 -7.69
CA ASP A 138 -7.40 11.42 -8.95
C ASP A 138 -8.43 11.34 -10.08
N GLU A 139 -9.60 10.77 -9.83
CA GLU A 139 -10.71 10.73 -10.80
C GLU A 139 -11.16 12.14 -11.21
N SER A 140 -11.25 13.05 -10.25
CA SER A 140 -11.66 14.43 -10.50
C SER A 140 -10.65 15.18 -11.37
N ASN A 141 -9.38 14.89 -11.21
CA ASN A 141 -8.31 15.56 -11.95
C ASN A 141 -8.15 15.05 -13.38
N ASN A 142 -8.80 13.94 -13.72
CA ASN A 142 -8.67 13.30 -15.03
C ASN A 142 -9.87 13.55 -15.97
N LYS A 143 -10.76 14.41 -15.56
CA LYS A 143 -11.90 14.81 -16.40
C LYS A 143 -11.57 16.00 -17.29
#